data_960374150aebb65b6bda1e796a5d1f37
#
_entry.id   960374150aebb65b6bda1e796a5d1f37
#
_cell.length_a   1.000
_cell.length_b   1.000
_cell.length_c   1.000
_cell.angle_alpha   90.00
_cell.angle_beta   90.00
_cell.angle_gamma   90.00
#
_symmetry.space_group_name_H-M   'P 1'
#
loop_
_entity.id
_entity.type
_entity.pdbx_description
1 polymer ?
#
loop_
_entity_poly.entity_id
_entity_poly.type
_entity_poly.pdbx_seq_one_letter_code
_entity_poly.pdbx_strand_id
1 'polypeptide(L)'
;MSMNTLTMIQIAEVFASYTLITLLLPWIALRKVFRKFTIPEQIMGYFLAGNIYVIYLVFLVQFLHISGRISLIIGSIVPFAVILYKKCKGHIPELIEAALVKIQYILHGEIGLKTFFFGRKDKKRERFTKNDIKRWIRYVPDLVLTALIVAGVCYVYGKNAVTVYGYKASDMPVHTYWVNLMDENHIFGAGVYPHGFHCMIYYLHAVFGFKTYVVMRVFGFVQTLFIYLALLVPLRGLCKNRYTPYMGTAIYLFGNFFSAQTYSRYASTLPQEYGMLF
;
A
#
# COMPACT_ATOMS: atom_id res chain seq x y z
N MET A 1 -25.39 -8.36 9.87
CA MET A 1 -23.93 -8.60 9.80
C MET A 1 -23.35 -8.41 11.18
N SER A 2 -22.50 -9.34 11.68
CA SER A 2 -21.88 -9.18 12.99
C SER A 2 -20.86 -8.03 13.00
N MET A 3 -20.60 -7.43 14.17
CA MET A 3 -19.58 -6.38 14.34
C MET A 3 -18.19 -6.87 13.90
N ASN A 4 -17.85 -8.13 14.20
CA ASN A 4 -16.58 -8.72 13.78
C ASN A 4 -16.47 -8.81 12.26
N THR A 5 -17.52 -9.23 11.57
CA THR A 5 -17.56 -9.30 10.10
C THR A 5 -17.39 -7.90 9.49
N LEU A 6 -18.07 -6.90 10.03
CA LEU A 6 -17.92 -5.51 9.57
C LEU A 6 -16.47 -5.02 9.75
N THR A 7 -15.86 -5.31 10.90
CA THR A 7 -14.47 -4.92 11.16
C THR A 7 -13.49 -5.62 10.21
N MET A 8 -13.70 -6.90 9.91
CA MET A 8 -12.86 -7.61 8.93
C MET A 8 -12.96 -7.00 7.53
N ILE A 9 -14.15 -6.59 7.10
CA ILE A 9 -14.34 -5.87 5.84
C ILE A 9 -13.58 -4.55 5.86
N GLN A 10 -13.72 -3.75 6.92
CA GLN A 10 -13.01 -2.47 7.05
C GLN A 10 -11.49 -2.63 7.07
N ILE A 11 -10.96 -3.67 7.71
CA ILE A 11 -9.52 -4.02 7.65
C ILE A 11 -9.12 -4.32 6.20
N ALA A 12 -9.90 -5.14 5.49
CA ALA A 12 -9.61 -5.51 4.11
C ALA A 12 -9.66 -4.30 3.17
N GLU A 13 -10.64 -3.41 3.32
CA GLU A 13 -10.78 -2.17 2.54
C GLU A 13 -9.61 -1.23 2.77
N VAL A 14 -9.24 -0.97 4.04
CA VAL A 14 -8.11 -0.10 4.38
C VAL A 14 -6.78 -0.72 3.92
N PHE A 15 -6.59 -2.04 4.10
CA PHE A 15 -5.43 -2.77 3.60
C PHE A 15 -5.30 -2.68 2.08
N ALA A 16 -6.39 -2.92 1.35
CA ALA A 16 -6.41 -2.84 -0.11
C ALA A 16 -6.11 -1.43 -0.61
N SER A 17 -6.73 -0.41 0.00
CA SER A 17 -6.51 1.00 -0.33
C SER A 17 -5.07 1.42 -0.06
N TYR A 18 -4.51 1.07 1.10
CA TYR A 18 -3.14 1.36 1.46
C TYR A 18 -2.14 0.66 0.53
N THR A 19 -2.37 -0.63 0.21
CA THR A 19 -1.56 -1.39 -0.75
C THR A 19 -1.63 -0.79 -2.15
N LEU A 20 -2.81 -0.36 -2.59
CA LEU A 20 -3.00 0.29 -3.88
C LEU A 20 -2.10 1.51 -4.03
N ILE A 21 -2.14 2.43 -3.04
CA ILE A 21 -1.42 3.71 -3.12
C ILE A 21 0.08 3.58 -2.84
N THR A 22 0.48 2.64 -1.98
CA THR A 22 1.89 2.52 -1.58
C THR A 22 2.68 1.49 -2.39
N LEU A 23 2.03 0.51 -3.01
CA LEU A 23 2.70 -0.53 -3.80
C LEU A 23 2.28 -0.54 -5.27
N LEU A 24 0.97 -0.64 -5.57
CA LEU A 24 0.52 -0.88 -6.94
C LEU A 24 0.72 0.36 -7.83
N LEU A 25 0.32 1.54 -7.36
CA LEU A 25 0.51 2.77 -8.12
C LEU A 25 2.00 3.09 -8.33
N PRO A 26 2.88 3.09 -7.31
CA PRO A 26 4.31 3.28 -7.51
C PRO A 26 4.95 2.21 -8.40
N TRP A 27 4.51 0.95 -8.30
CA TRP A 27 4.99 -0.11 -9.20
C TRP A 27 4.69 0.20 -10.67
N ILE A 28 3.49 0.66 -11.02
CA ILE A 28 3.13 1.05 -12.38
C ILE A 28 4.02 2.20 -12.86
N ALA A 29 4.24 3.22 -12.01
CA ALA A 29 5.02 4.40 -12.33
C ALA A 29 6.53 4.13 -12.41
N LEU A 30 7.09 3.41 -11.43
CA LEU A 30 8.53 3.33 -11.18
C LEU A 30 9.16 1.98 -11.55
N ARG A 31 8.38 1.00 -12.09
CA ARG A 31 8.90 -0.34 -12.40
C ARG A 31 10.16 -0.35 -13.28
N LYS A 32 10.34 0.64 -14.15
CA LYS A 32 11.53 0.76 -14.98
C LYS A 32 12.74 1.23 -14.19
N VAL A 33 12.53 2.11 -13.21
CA VAL A 33 13.57 2.67 -12.34
C VAL A 33 14.14 1.58 -11.44
N PHE A 34 13.28 0.80 -10.79
CA PHE A 34 13.68 -0.23 -9.83
C PHE A 34 14.02 -1.60 -10.45
N ARG A 35 13.92 -1.74 -11.79
CA ARG A 35 14.15 -3.03 -12.48
C ARG A 35 15.52 -3.67 -12.20
N LYS A 36 16.53 -2.89 -11.82
CA LYS A 36 17.90 -3.35 -11.54
C LYS A 36 18.07 -3.96 -10.16
N PHE A 37 17.13 -3.73 -9.26
CA PHE A 37 17.17 -4.20 -7.87
C PHE A 37 16.55 -5.59 -7.73
N THR A 38 16.82 -6.27 -6.62
CA THR A 38 16.17 -7.54 -6.27
C THR A 38 14.69 -7.34 -6.00
N ILE A 39 13.88 -8.40 -6.09
CA ILE A 39 12.42 -8.30 -5.88
C ILE A 39 12.06 -7.67 -4.52
N PRO A 40 12.66 -8.07 -3.37
CA PRO A 40 12.38 -7.42 -2.09
C PRO A 40 12.71 -5.93 -2.07
N GLU A 41 13.87 -5.54 -2.64
CA GLU A 41 14.28 -4.14 -2.73
C GLU A 41 13.34 -3.33 -3.64
N GLN A 42 12.87 -3.92 -4.75
CA GLN A 42 11.86 -3.27 -5.60
C GLN A 42 10.57 -3.00 -4.83
N ILE A 43 10.04 -4.01 -4.11
CA ILE A 43 8.82 -3.87 -3.31
C ILE A 43 9.01 -2.78 -2.25
N MET A 44 10.14 -2.79 -1.54
CA MET A 44 10.45 -1.75 -0.55
C MET A 44 10.59 -0.37 -1.18
N GLY A 45 11.25 -0.26 -2.34
CA GLY A 45 11.38 0.98 -3.09
C GLY A 45 10.03 1.55 -3.52
N TYR A 46 9.10 0.72 -4.01
CA TYR A 46 7.74 1.17 -4.34
C TYR A 46 7.00 1.62 -3.10
N PHE A 47 7.09 0.84 -2.03
CA PHE A 47 6.42 1.13 -0.77
C PHE A 47 6.88 2.48 -0.19
N LEU A 48 8.17 2.71 -0.10
CA LEU A 48 8.73 3.98 0.38
C LEU A 48 8.34 5.14 -0.53
N ALA A 49 8.50 4.98 -1.85
CA ALA A 49 8.15 6.02 -2.81
C ALA A 49 6.67 6.41 -2.72
N GLY A 50 5.77 5.43 -2.56
CA GLY A 50 4.34 5.67 -2.42
C GLY A 50 3.98 6.43 -1.14
N ASN A 51 4.53 6.00 0.00
CA ASN A 51 4.32 6.69 1.28
C ASN A 51 4.84 8.13 1.24
N ILE A 52 6.09 8.32 0.78
CA ILE A 52 6.71 9.64 0.67
C ILE A 52 5.88 10.53 -0.26
N TYR A 53 5.45 10.00 -1.42
CA TYR A 53 4.64 10.77 -2.36
C TYR A 53 3.32 11.23 -1.76
N VAL A 54 2.59 10.34 -1.07
CA VAL A 54 1.32 10.68 -0.42
C VAL A 54 1.51 11.75 0.64
N ILE A 55 2.54 11.62 1.48
CA ILE A 55 2.86 12.60 2.52
C ILE A 55 3.10 13.97 1.90
N TYR A 56 3.97 14.07 0.89
CA TYR A 56 4.27 15.33 0.22
C TYR A 56 3.05 15.90 -0.53
N LEU A 57 2.25 15.06 -1.18
CA LEU A 57 1.02 15.48 -1.84
C LEU A 57 0.05 16.12 -0.86
N VAL A 58 -0.20 15.47 0.29
CA VAL A 58 -1.09 16.01 1.31
C VAL A 58 -0.55 17.32 1.87
N PHE A 59 0.75 17.39 2.19
CA PHE A 59 1.36 18.65 2.61
C PHE A 59 1.13 19.76 1.59
N LEU A 60 1.38 19.49 0.31
CA LEU A 60 1.23 20.47 -0.75
C LEU A 60 -0.19 21.03 -0.82
N VAL A 61 -1.20 20.16 -0.85
CA VAL A 61 -2.60 20.61 -0.97
C VAL A 61 -3.10 21.30 0.30
N GLN A 62 -2.59 20.92 1.48
CA GLN A 62 -2.87 21.59 2.76
C GLN A 62 -2.29 22.99 2.79
N PHE A 63 -1.02 23.18 2.38
CA PHE A 63 -0.39 24.51 2.29
C PHE A 63 -1.08 25.42 1.29
N LEU A 64 -1.60 24.85 0.20
CA LEU A 64 -2.35 25.62 -0.80
C LEU A 64 -3.81 25.87 -0.39
N HIS A 65 -4.25 25.37 0.76
CA HIS A 65 -5.64 25.43 1.25
C HIS A 65 -6.69 24.88 0.25
N ILE A 66 -6.28 23.89 -0.57
CA ILE A 66 -7.14 23.24 -1.55
C ILE A 66 -7.34 21.75 -1.22
N SER A 67 -7.06 21.37 0.03
CA SER A 67 -7.14 19.99 0.43
C SER A 67 -8.58 19.47 0.35
N GLY A 68 -8.74 18.33 -0.29
CA GLY A 68 -10.02 17.66 -0.45
C GLY A 68 -9.90 16.45 -1.36
N ARG A 69 -10.99 15.70 -1.47
CA ARG A 69 -11.02 14.46 -2.24
C ARG A 69 -10.57 14.64 -3.70
N ILE A 70 -11.06 15.68 -4.35
CA ILE A 70 -10.80 15.92 -5.79
C ILE A 70 -9.32 16.27 -6.02
N SER A 71 -8.77 17.22 -5.24
CA SER A 71 -7.36 17.63 -5.37
C SER A 71 -6.39 16.50 -5.10
N LEU A 72 -6.68 15.65 -4.09
CA LEU A 72 -5.86 14.48 -3.78
C LEU A 72 -5.93 13.41 -4.88
N ILE A 73 -7.10 13.15 -5.46
CA ILE A 73 -7.25 12.22 -6.60
C ILE A 73 -6.49 12.77 -7.82
N ILE A 74 -6.67 14.04 -8.17
CA ILE A 74 -5.96 14.68 -9.29
C ILE A 74 -4.45 14.59 -9.05
N GLY A 75 -3.97 14.98 -7.86
CA GLY A 75 -2.56 14.87 -7.50
C GLY A 75 -2.03 13.44 -7.63
N SER A 76 -2.80 12.45 -7.22
CA SER A 76 -2.41 11.03 -7.35
C SER A 76 -2.31 10.57 -8.81
N ILE A 77 -3.10 11.13 -9.71
CA ILE A 77 -3.10 10.78 -11.15
C ILE A 77 -1.98 11.50 -11.93
N VAL A 78 -1.58 12.70 -11.51
CA VAL A 78 -0.59 13.53 -12.22
C VAL A 78 0.70 12.78 -12.59
N PRO A 79 1.37 12.02 -11.71
CA PRO A 79 2.59 11.28 -12.08
C PRO A 79 2.36 10.31 -13.24
N PHE A 80 1.19 9.64 -13.25
CA PHE A 80 0.83 8.70 -14.32
C PHE A 80 0.56 9.43 -15.63
N ALA A 81 -0.17 10.54 -15.58
CA ALA A 81 -0.43 11.38 -16.73
C ALA A 81 0.88 11.89 -17.36
N VAL A 82 1.84 12.34 -16.55
CA VAL A 82 3.17 12.77 -17.02
C VAL A 82 3.95 11.62 -17.66
N ILE A 83 3.94 10.44 -17.05
CA ILE A 83 4.64 9.26 -17.58
C ILE A 83 4.01 8.82 -18.90
N LEU A 84 2.68 8.76 -18.97
CA LEU A 84 1.95 8.43 -20.20
C LEU A 84 2.21 9.46 -21.29
N TYR A 85 2.14 10.75 -20.98
CA TYR A 85 2.43 11.83 -21.92
C TYR A 85 3.85 11.70 -22.49
N LYS A 86 4.88 11.54 -21.64
CA LYS A 86 6.26 11.33 -22.09
C LYS A 86 6.42 10.10 -22.97
N LYS A 87 5.69 9.02 -22.68
CA LYS A 87 5.74 7.78 -23.46
C LYS A 87 5.03 7.93 -24.81
N CYS A 88 3.96 8.71 -24.88
CA CYS A 88 3.09 8.84 -26.04
C CYS A 88 3.40 10.07 -26.91
N LYS A 89 4.26 11.00 -26.46
CA LYS A 89 4.51 12.30 -27.10
C LYS A 89 4.82 12.24 -28.60
N GLY A 90 5.44 11.14 -29.08
CA GLY A 90 5.70 10.93 -30.52
C GLY A 90 4.61 10.15 -31.27
N HIS A 91 3.70 9.50 -30.57
CA HIS A 91 2.75 8.52 -31.13
C HIS A 91 1.29 8.86 -30.83
N ILE A 92 1.02 10.04 -30.26
CA ILE A 92 -0.35 10.44 -29.88
C ILE A 92 -1.30 10.42 -31.07
N PRO A 93 -0.96 10.97 -32.26
CA PRO A 93 -1.84 10.92 -33.43
C PRO A 93 -2.16 9.49 -33.86
N GLU A 94 -1.14 8.63 -33.94
CA GLU A 94 -1.28 7.21 -34.32
C GLU A 94 -2.11 6.41 -33.34
N LEU A 95 -1.98 6.71 -32.03
CA LEU A 95 -2.78 6.07 -30.99
C LEU A 95 -4.25 6.48 -31.02
N ILE A 96 -4.53 7.76 -31.31
CA ILE A 96 -5.88 8.28 -31.48
C ILE A 96 -6.51 7.63 -32.72
N GLU A 97 -5.82 7.62 -33.83
CA GLU A 97 -6.28 7.00 -35.06
C GLU A 97 -6.56 5.50 -34.90
N ALA A 98 -5.62 4.77 -34.29
CA ALA A 98 -5.80 3.36 -33.97
C ALA A 98 -6.98 3.10 -33.00
N ALA A 99 -7.22 4.00 -32.04
CA ALA A 99 -8.37 3.91 -31.13
C ALA A 99 -9.69 4.18 -31.87
N LEU A 100 -9.75 5.21 -32.74
CA LEU A 100 -10.92 5.53 -33.55
C LEU A 100 -11.29 4.40 -34.50
N VAL A 101 -10.29 3.83 -35.19
CA VAL A 101 -10.48 2.67 -36.08
C VAL A 101 -11.01 1.47 -35.27
N LYS A 102 -10.49 1.18 -34.09
CA LYS A 102 -11.00 0.10 -33.23
C LYS A 102 -12.43 0.34 -32.77
N ILE A 103 -12.78 1.59 -32.42
CA ILE A 103 -14.15 1.97 -32.04
C ILE A 103 -15.09 1.75 -33.23
N GLN A 104 -14.68 2.12 -34.43
CA GLN A 104 -15.44 1.86 -35.66
C GLN A 104 -15.72 0.37 -35.87
N TYR A 105 -14.70 -0.49 -35.70
CA TYR A 105 -14.88 -1.94 -35.80
C TYR A 105 -15.84 -2.52 -34.75
N ILE A 106 -15.89 -1.93 -33.55
CA ILE A 106 -16.87 -2.32 -32.51
C ILE A 106 -18.29 -1.88 -32.93
N LEU A 107 -18.44 -0.66 -33.42
CA LEU A 107 -19.75 -0.12 -33.84
C LEU A 107 -20.32 -0.89 -35.02
N HIS A 108 -19.47 -1.38 -35.92
CA HIS A 108 -19.87 -2.26 -37.04
C HIS A 108 -20.05 -3.73 -36.64
N GLY A 109 -19.84 -4.10 -35.36
CA GLY A 109 -20.03 -5.47 -34.87
C GLY A 109 -18.94 -6.46 -35.28
N GLU A 110 -17.86 -6.01 -35.89
CA GLU A 110 -16.77 -6.87 -36.40
C GLU A 110 -15.85 -7.35 -35.27
N ILE A 111 -15.77 -6.61 -34.16
CA ILE A 111 -14.97 -6.95 -32.99
C ILE A 111 -15.85 -6.92 -31.73
N GLY A 112 -15.96 -8.05 -31.04
CA GLY A 112 -16.64 -8.11 -29.74
C GLY A 112 -15.87 -7.35 -28.65
N LEU A 113 -16.60 -6.70 -27.72
CA LEU A 113 -16.06 -5.98 -26.56
C LEU A 113 -14.98 -6.79 -25.80
N LYS A 114 -15.18 -8.12 -25.68
CA LYS A 114 -14.23 -9.01 -25.01
C LYS A 114 -12.87 -9.08 -25.75
N THR A 115 -12.88 -9.08 -27.09
CA THR A 115 -11.66 -9.09 -27.91
C THR A 115 -10.96 -7.74 -27.90
N PHE A 116 -11.73 -6.65 -27.79
CA PHE A 116 -11.19 -5.30 -27.66
C PHE A 116 -10.38 -5.12 -26.38
N PHE A 117 -10.91 -5.53 -25.20
CA PHE A 117 -10.24 -5.36 -23.91
C PHE A 117 -9.13 -6.38 -23.67
N PHE A 118 -9.26 -7.60 -24.12
CA PHE A 118 -8.33 -8.68 -23.81
C PHE A 118 -7.39 -9.06 -24.98
N GLY A 119 -7.57 -8.44 -26.17
CA GLY A 119 -6.77 -8.70 -27.35
C GLY A 119 -6.94 -10.14 -27.89
N ARG A 120 -6.64 -10.36 -29.16
CA ARG A 120 -6.45 -11.73 -29.67
C ARG A 120 -5.19 -12.32 -29.02
N LYS A 121 -5.34 -13.38 -28.24
CA LYS A 121 -4.23 -14.13 -27.61
C LYS A 121 -3.49 -14.99 -28.66
N ASP A 122 -2.91 -14.35 -29.66
CA ASP A 122 -1.99 -15.03 -30.58
C ASP A 122 -0.50 -14.87 -30.19
N LYS A 123 -0.23 -14.56 -28.93
CA LYS A 123 1.11 -14.81 -28.39
C LYS A 123 1.22 -16.30 -28.12
N LYS A 124 2.03 -17.02 -28.94
CA LYS A 124 2.53 -18.35 -28.59
C LYS A 124 2.85 -18.32 -27.10
N ARG A 125 2.06 -19.07 -26.31
CA ARG A 125 2.32 -19.24 -24.89
C ARG A 125 3.70 -19.86 -24.83
N GLU A 126 4.72 -19.07 -24.45
CA GLU A 126 6.03 -19.62 -24.16
C GLU A 126 5.77 -20.72 -23.13
N ARG A 127 5.99 -21.98 -23.55
CA ARG A 127 5.82 -23.10 -22.65
C ARG A 127 6.80 -22.91 -21.51
N PHE A 128 6.29 -22.87 -20.29
CA PHE A 128 7.11 -22.92 -19.08
C PHE A 128 8.14 -24.02 -19.22
N THR A 129 9.41 -23.66 -19.28
CA THR A 129 10.50 -24.63 -19.41
C THR A 129 10.78 -25.27 -18.04
N LYS A 130 11.37 -26.48 -18.03
CA LYS A 130 11.83 -27.13 -16.79
C LYS A 130 12.75 -26.23 -15.97
N ASN A 131 13.51 -25.33 -16.62
CA ASN A 131 14.41 -24.38 -15.98
C ASN A 131 13.63 -23.27 -15.25
N ASP A 132 12.50 -22.80 -15.82
CA ASP A 132 11.64 -21.83 -15.16
C ASP A 132 11.02 -22.42 -13.90
N ILE A 133 10.56 -23.67 -13.96
CA ILE A 133 10.02 -24.38 -12.81
C ILE A 133 11.08 -24.51 -11.70
N LYS A 134 12.33 -24.95 -12.02
CA LYS A 134 13.43 -25.02 -11.05
C LYS A 134 13.75 -23.66 -10.43
N ARG A 135 13.67 -22.58 -11.21
CA ARG A 135 13.86 -21.21 -10.72
C ARG A 135 12.77 -20.81 -9.72
N TRP A 136 11.51 -21.13 -10.00
CA TRP A 136 10.40 -20.85 -9.10
C TRP A 136 10.44 -21.66 -7.80
N ILE A 137 10.79 -22.97 -7.88
CA ILE A 137 10.95 -23.84 -6.70
C ILE A 137 11.95 -23.25 -5.70
N ARG A 138 13.00 -22.54 -6.17
CA ARG A 138 13.97 -21.90 -5.28
C ARG A 138 13.34 -20.83 -4.37
N TYR A 139 12.25 -20.19 -4.79
CA TYR A 139 11.56 -19.16 -3.99
C TYR A 139 10.48 -19.71 -3.06
N VAL A 140 10.09 -20.96 -3.22
CA VAL A 140 9.03 -21.57 -2.40
C VAL A 140 9.34 -21.49 -0.90
N PRO A 141 10.55 -21.79 -0.39
CA PRO A 141 10.84 -21.65 1.03
C PRO A 141 10.68 -20.22 1.54
N ASP A 142 11.11 -19.22 0.77
CA ASP A 142 10.94 -17.80 1.16
C ASP A 142 9.46 -17.43 1.21
N LEU A 143 8.67 -17.91 0.25
CA LEU A 143 7.22 -17.65 0.22
C LEU A 143 6.52 -18.28 1.43
N VAL A 144 6.87 -19.53 1.74
CA VAL A 144 6.32 -20.25 2.90
C VAL A 144 6.69 -19.56 4.20
N LEU A 145 7.97 -19.20 4.39
CA LEU A 145 8.42 -18.52 5.60
C LEU A 145 7.80 -17.12 5.75
N THR A 146 7.68 -16.37 4.64
CA THR A 146 6.95 -15.09 4.64
C THR A 146 5.48 -15.29 5.02
N ALA A 147 4.82 -16.31 4.46
CA ALA A 147 3.44 -16.63 4.80
C ALA A 147 3.28 -17.02 6.28
N LEU A 148 4.24 -17.74 6.86
CA LEU A 148 4.24 -18.07 8.28
C LEU A 148 4.39 -16.82 9.17
N ILE A 149 5.26 -15.86 8.81
CA ILE A 149 5.36 -14.57 9.50
C ILE A 149 4.03 -13.81 9.42
N VAL A 150 3.45 -13.70 8.23
CA VAL A 150 2.14 -13.05 8.04
C VAL A 150 1.06 -13.73 8.88
N ALA A 151 0.98 -15.07 8.87
CA ALA A 151 0.05 -15.82 9.70
C ALA A 151 0.28 -15.58 11.19
N GLY A 152 1.53 -15.51 11.64
CA GLY A 152 1.89 -15.18 13.01
C GLY A 152 1.42 -13.78 13.41
N VAL A 153 1.65 -12.77 12.57
CA VAL A 153 1.17 -11.39 12.80
C VAL A 153 -0.37 -11.36 12.84
N CYS A 154 -1.03 -12.04 11.91
CA CYS A 154 -2.49 -12.14 11.90
C CYS A 154 -3.03 -12.83 13.15
N TYR A 155 -2.37 -13.88 13.63
CA TYR A 155 -2.75 -14.56 14.86
C TYR A 155 -2.58 -13.67 16.10
N VAL A 156 -1.41 -13.01 16.21
CA VAL A 156 -1.06 -12.19 17.38
C VAL A 156 -1.89 -10.91 17.46
N TYR A 157 -1.97 -10.15 16.37
CA TYR A 157 -2.59 -8.83 16.34
C TYR A 157 -3.99 -8.81 15.72
N GLY A 158 -4.30 -9.74 14.81
CA GLY A 158 -5.55 -9.76 14.07
C GLY A 158 -6.77 -10.01 14.97
N LYS A 159 -6.66 -10.91 15.97
CA LYS A 159 -7.72 -11.13 16.95
C LYS A 159 -8.09 -9.82 17.66
N ASN A 160 -7.08 -9.09 18.17
CA ASN A 160 -7.29 -7.80 18.81
C ASN A 160 -7.91 -6.77 17.85
N ALA A 161 -7.43 -6.72 16.59
CA ALA A 161 -7.95 -5.81 15.58
C ALA A 161 -9.44 -6.02 15.29
N VAL A 162 -9.91 -7.27 15.35
CA VAL A 162 -11.31 -7.62 15.05
C VAL A 162 -12.21 -7.48 16.28
N THR A 163 -11.72 -7.79 17.48
CA THR A 163 -12.57 -7.87 18.69
C THR A 163 -12.60 -6.60 19.53
N VAL A 164 -11.61 -5.71 19.40
CA VAL A 164 -11.56 -4.44 20.12
C VAL A 164 -12.13 -3.32 19.26
N TYR A 165 -13.29 -2.80 19.63
CA TYR A 165 -14.04 -1.81 18.82
C TYR A 165 -13.72 -0.34 19.13
N GLY A 166 -13.04 -0.08 20.26
CA GLY A 166 -12.63 1.27 20.67
C GLY A 166 -11.21 1.63 20.22
N TYR A 167 -10.76 2.80 20.66
CA TYR A 167 -9.36 3.16 20.60
C TYR A 167 -8.53 2.23 21.50
N LYS A 168 -7.35 1.85 21.04
CA LYS A 168 -6.47 0.89 21.71
C LYS A 168 -5.34 1.55 22.49
N ALA A 169 -5.15 2.86 22.32
CA ALA A 169 -4.21 3.69 23.04
C ALA A 169 -4.84 5.04 23.36
N SER A 170 -4.40 5.66 24.46
CA SER A 170 -4.89 6.96 24.97
C SER A 170 -4.68 8.11 23.97
N ASP A 171 -3.62 8.03 23.16
CA ASP A 171 -3.25 9.09 22.23
C ASP A 171 -4.04 9.05 20.91
N MET A 172 -4.69 7.94 20.60
CA MET A 172 -5.45 7.80 19.36
C MET A 172 -6.57 8.85 19.18
N PRO A 173 -7.35 9.25 20.20
CA PRO A 173 -8.31 10.33 20.08
C PRO A 173 -7.66 11.66 19.67
N VAL A 174 -6.49 11.97 20.23
CA VAL A 174 -5.73 13.19 19.92
C VAL A 174 -5.29 13.19 18.45
N HIS A 175 -4.71 12.08 17.99
CA HIS A 175 -4.31 11.93 16.59
C HIS A 175 -5.53 11.96 15.64
N THR A 176 -6.68 11.40 16.04
CA THR A 176 -7.92 11.49 15.27
C THR A 176 -8.38 12.95 15.13
N TYR A 177 -8.31 13.72 16.21
CA TYR A 177 -8.63 15.15 16.20
C TYR A 177 -7.72 15.91 15.23
N TRP A 178 -6.40 15.65 15.25
CA TRP A 178 -5.46 16.30 14.34
C TRP A 178 -5.72 15.98 12.87
N VAL A 179 -6.10 14.73 12.55
CA VAL A 179 -6.51 14.37 11.19
C VAL A 179 -7.79 15.12 10.78
N ASN A 180 -8.77 15.26 11.68
CA ASN A 180 -10.00 15.99 11.38
C ASN A 180 -9.77 17.48 11.14
N LEU A 181 -8.78 18.11 11.79
CA LEU A 181 -8.39 19.51 11.49
C LEU A 181 -7.89 19.68 10.05
N MET A 182 -7.37 18.62 9.42
CA MET A 182 -6.94 18.67 8.04
C MET A 182 -8.10 18.74 7.04
N ASP A 183 -9.34 18.38 7.42
CA ASP A 183 -10.53 18.61 6.60
C ASP A 183 -10.81 20.12 6.43
N GLU A 184 -10.35 20.93 7.40
CA GLU A 184 -10.44 22.38 7.38
C GLU A 184 -9.14 23.05 6.85
N ASN A 185 -8.23 22.30 6.26
CA ASN A 185 -6.90 22.75 5.81
C ASN A 185 -5.99 23.27 6.95
N HIS A 186 -6.16 22.75 8.15
CA HIS A 186 -5.37 23.14 9.33
C HIS A 186 -4.38 22.05 9.73
N ILE A 187 -3.40 21.73 8.89
CA ILE A 187 -2.40 20.68 9.15
C ILE A 187 -1.60 20.91 10.44
N PHE A 188 -1.39 22.16 10.83
CA PHE A 188 -0.69 22.53 12.07
C PHE A 188 -1.63 23.14 13.12
N GLY A 189 -2.94 22.92 13.01
CA GLY A 189 -3.92 23.51 13.93
C GLY A 189 -3.75 23.11 15.40
N ALA A 190 -3.12 21.96 15.66
CA ALA A 190 -2.78 21.50 17.02
C ALA A 190 -1.29 21.70 17.39
N GLY A 191 -0.53 22.44 16.59
CA GLY A 191 0.90 22.70 16.77
C GLY A 191 1.79 21.96 15.78
N VAL A 192 3.09 22.25 15.86
CA VAL A 192 4.09 21.64 14.96
C VAL A 192 4.43 20.23 15.44
N TYR A 193 4.15 19.24 14.60
CA TYR A 193 4.42 17.83 14.85
C TYR A 193 4.85 17.14 13.54
N PRO A 194 5.59 16.02 13.55
CA PRO A 194 5.86 15.25 12.34
C PRO A 194 4.59 14.62 11.76
N HIS A 195 3.90 15.33 10.86
CA HIS A 195 2.56 14.96 10.36
C HIS A 195 2.54 13.87 9.29
N GLY A 196 3.66 13.21 8.97
CA GLY A 196 3.69 12.18 7.93
C GLY A 196 2.64 11.06 8.10
N PHE A 197 2.49 10.57 9.32
CA PHE A 197 1.44 9.62 9.68
C PHE A 197 0.03 10.19 9.45
N HIS A 198 -0.24 11.40 9.94
CA HIS A 198 -1.55 12.06 9.82
C HIS A 198 -1.91 12.31 8.36
N CYS A 199 -0.94 12.65 7.53
CA CYS A 199 -1.12 12.80 6.08
C CYS A 199 -1.60 11.50 5.44
N MET A 200 -1.04 10.35 5.83
CA MET A 200 -1.48 9.06 5.31
C MET A 200 -2.90 8.71 5.76
N ILE A 201 -3.21 8.89 7.04
CA ILE A 201 -4.56 8.65 7.58
C ILE A 201 -5.58 9.58 6.91
N TYR A 202 -5.25 10.87 6.78
CA TYR A 202 -6.08 11.85 6.08
C TYR A 202 -6.32 11.47 4.61
N TYR A 203 -5.27 11.05 3.90
CA TYR A 203 -5.39 10.61 2.53
C TYR A 203 -6.36 9.43 2.39
N LEU A 204 -6.24 8.42 3.25
CA LEU A 204 -7.13 7.26 3.26
C LEU A 204 -8.58 7.68 3.56
N HIS A 205 -8.77 8.60 4.52
CA HIS A 205 -10.07 9.18 4.82
C HIS A 205 -10.65 9.95 3.62
N ALA A 206 -9.94 10.94 3.12
CA ALA A 206 -10.47 11.88 2.13
C ALA A 206 -10.68 11.22 0.75
N VAL A 207 -9.74 10.38 0.28
CA VAL A 207 -9.80 9.77 -1.06
C VAL A 207 -10.79 8.62 -1.12
N PHE A 208 -10.74 7.71 -0.14
CA PHE A 208 -11.59 6.51 -0.16
C PHE A 208 -12.91 6.68 0.59
N GLY A 209 -13.11 7.79 1.30
CA GLY A 209 -14.35 8.08 2.02
C GLY A 209 -14.52 7.31 3.32
N PHE A 210 -13.44 6.77 3.88
CA PHE A 210 -13.50 6.12 5.19
C PHE A 210 -13.68 7.16 6.29
N LYS A 211 -14.47 6.87 7.31
CA LYS A 211 -14.51 7.72 8.51
C LYS A 211 -13.14 7.66 9.21
N THR A 212 -12.59 8.80 9.61
CA THR A 212 -11.28 8.91 10.31
C THR A 212 -11.18 7.94 11.47
N TYR A 213 -12.23 7.85 12.30
CA TYR A 213 -12.31 6.88 13.39
C TYR A 213 -12.12 5.43 12.93
N VAL A 214 -12.71 5.03 11.79
CA VAL A 214 -12.58 3.67 11.26
C VAL A 214 -11.13 3.40 10.85
N VAL A 215 -10.52 4.33 10.10
CA VAL A 215 -9.11 4.20 9.71
C VAL A 215 -8.23 4.09 10.94
N MET A 216 -8.36 4.99 11.90
CA MET A 216 -7.60 4.98 13.14
C MET A 216 -7.76 3.67 13.92
N ARG A 217 -8.94 3.06 13.94
CA ARG A 217 -9.19 1.81 14.63
C ARG A 217 -8.51 0.60 14.00
N VAL A 218 -8.46 0.53 12.67
CA VAL A 218 -8.02 -0.68 11.95
C VAL A 218 -6.61 -0.57 11.36
N PHE A 219 -6.12 0.64 11.10
CA PHE A 219 -4.84 0.86 10.43
C PHE A 219 -3.64 0.35 11.22
N GLY A 220 -3.70 0.35 12.56
CA GLY A 220 -2.64 -0.20 13.41
C GLY A 220 -2.29 -1.65 13.06
N PHE A 221 -3.27 -2.50 12.78
CA PHE A 221 -3.03 -3.86 12.33
C PHE A 221 -2.37 -3.89 10.92
N VAL A 222 -2.89 -3.07 10.00
CA VAL A 222 -2.31 -2.95 8.64
C VAL A 222 -0.87 -2.47 8.72
N GLN A 223 -0.61 -1.39 9.46
CA GLN A 223 0.72 -0.84 9.71
C GLN A 223 1.68 -1.89 10.28
N THR A 224 1.25 -2.63 11.30
CA THR A 224 2.05 -3.67 11.94
C THR A 224 2.39 -4.79 10.97
N LEU A 225 1.47 -5.24 10.14
CA LEU A 225 1.76 -6.22 9.11
C LEU A 225 2.86 -5.74 8.16
N PHE A 226 2.79 -4.48 7.72
CA PHE A 226 3.82 -3.90 6.85
C PHE A 226 5.16 -3.72 7.57
N ILE A 227 5.18 -3.39 8.87
CA ILE A 227 6.44 -3.31 9.65
C ILE A 227 7.17 -4.66 9.63
N TYR A 228 6.48 -5.75 9.92
CA TYR A 228 7.11 -7.09 9.91
C TYR A 228 7.58 -7.51 8.52
N LEU A 229 6.85 -7.15 7.46
CA LEU A 229 7.28 -7.40 6.09
C LEU A 229 8.46 -6.51 5.69
N ALA A 230 8.45 -5.23 6.07
CA ALA A 230 9.54 -4.29 5.80
C ALA A 230 10.83 -4.70 6.51
N LEU A 231 10.76 -5.23 7.73
CA LEU A 231 11.92 -5.70 8.51
C LEU A 231 12.69 -6.84 7.80
N LEU A 232 11.99 -7.69 7.03
CA LEU A 232 12.65 -8.77 6.28
C LEU A 232 13.65 -8.27 5.25
N VAL A 233 13.44 -7.08 4.65
CA VAL A 233 14.29 -6.56 3.57
C VAL A 233 15.70 -6.20 4.06
N PRO A 234 15.88 -5.32 5.06
CA PRO A 234 17.21 -5.01 5.59
C PRO A 234 17.87 -6.23 6.24
N LEU A 235 17.14 -7.08 6.95
CA LEU A 235 17.69 -8.30 7.52
C LEU A 235 18.24 -9.24 6.45
N ARG A 236 17.60 -9.32 5.28
CA ARG A 236 18.15 -10.10 4.15
C ARG A 236 19.46 -9.51 3.61
N GLY A 237 19.61 -8.20 3.61
CA GLY A 237 20.84 -7.53 3.21
C GLY A 237 21.99 -7.75 4.19
N LEU A 238 21.68 -7.84 5.49
CA LEU A 238 22.66 -7.99 6.56
C LEU A 238 23.09 -9.44 6.83
N CYS A 239 22.19 -10.40 6.60
CA CYS A 239 22.43 -11.80 6.96
C CYS A 239 22.95 -12.59 5.77
N LYS A 240 24.07 -13.33 5.98
CA LYS A 240 24.62 -14.25 4.98
C LYS A 240 23.73 -15.48 4.78
N ASN A 241 23.12 -15.99 5.85
CA ASN A 241 22.24 -17.14 5.78
C ASN A 241 20.83 -16.72 5.35
N ARG A 242 20.24 -17.45 4.43
CA ARG A 242 18.92 -17.22 3.86
C ARG A 242 17.78 -17.23 4.91
N TYR A 243 17.91 -18.05 5.95
CA TYR A 243 16.85 -18.28 6.93
C TYR A 243 16.93 -17.35 8.16
N THR A 244 18.09 -16.83 8.46
CA THR A 244 18.33 -15.94 9.62
C THR A 244 17.39 -14.73 9.65
N PRO A 245 17.06 -14.05 8.52
CA PRO A 245 16.09 -12.95 8.51
C PRO A 245 14.71 -13.34 9.05
N TYR A 246 14.25 -14.53 8.67
CA TYR A 246 12.94 -15.04 9.12
C TYR A 246 12.94 -15.40 10.60
N MET A 247 14.04 -16.01 11.09
CA MET A 247 14.22 -16.29 12.51
C MET A 247 14.25 -14.99 13.33
N GLY A 248 15.04 -13.99 12.89
CA GLY A 248 15.10 -12.68 13.53
C GLY A 248 13.74 -12.00 13.60
N THR A 249 12.98 -12.02 12.50
CA THR A 249 11.63 -11.45 12.45
C THR A 249 10.66 -12.22 13.37
N ALA A 250 10.76 -13.56 13.43
CA ALA A 250 9.95 -14.36 14.35
C ALA A 250 10.28 -14.07 15.82
N ILE A 251 11.56 -13.98 16.17
CA ILE A 251 12.00 -13.60 17.52
C ILE A 251 11.48 -12.22 17.89
N TYR A 252 11.54 -11.26 16.97
CA TYR A 252 10.99 -9.93 17.17
C TYR A 252 9.47 -9.96 17.38
N LEU A 253 8.73 -10.78 16.62
CA LEU A 253 7.29 -10.96 16.79
C LEU A 253 6.95 -11.51 18.18
N PHE A 254 7.62 -12.58 18.60
CA PHE A 254 7.39 -13.18 19.90
C PHE A 254 7.83 -12.26 21.05
N GLY A 255 8.97 -11.57 20.92
CA GLY A 255 9.42 -10.58 21.91
C GLY A 255 8.39 -9.48 22.15
N ASN A 256 7.82 -8.94 21.06
CA ASN A 256 6.76 -7.94 21.14
C ASN A 256 5.45 -8.51 21.72
N PHE A 257 5.12 -9.76 21.42
CA PHE A 257 3.92 -10.41 21.95
C PHE A 257 3.98 -10.60 23.47
N PHE A 258 5.14 -10.98 24.01
CA PHE A 258 5.32 -11.18 25.45
C PHE A 258 5.52 -9.87 26.24
N SER A 259 5.77 -8.75 25.58
CA SER A 259 5.85 -7.43 26.20
C SER A 259 4.50 -6.72 26.10
N ALA A 260 3.79 -6.59 27.21
CA ALA A 260 2.46 -5.96 27.24
C ALA A 260 2.47 -4.53 26.66
N GLN A 261 3.50 -3.74 26.96
CA GLN A 261 3.66 -2.38 26.46
C GLN A 261 3.87 -2.37 24.94
N THR A 262 4.81 -3.15 24.43
CA THR A 262 5.12 -3.22 22.99
C THR A 262 3.95 -3.80 22.22
N TYR A 263 3.30 -4.85 22.73
CA TYR A 263 2.10 -5.42 22.14
C TYR A 263 0.99 -4.39 21.95
N SER A 264 0.69 -3.62 23.01
CA SER A 264 -0.34 -2.58 22.98
C SER A 264 -0.04 -1.52 21.90
N ARG A 265 1.21 -1.10 21.79
CA ARG A 265 1.65 -0.12 20.79
C ARG A 265 1.47 -0.63 19.37
N TYR A 266 1.93 -1.85 19.06
CA TYR A 266 1.78 -2.46 17.74
C TYR A 266 0.33 -2.81 17.38
N ALA A 267 -0.52 -3.06 18.38
CA ALA A 267 -1.95 -3.23 18.18
C ALA A 267 -2.68 -1.91 17.88
N SER A 268 -2.04 -0.77 18.16
CA SER A 268 -2.61 0.58 18.05
C SER A 268 -2.13 1.31 16.79
N THR A 269 -2.87 2.30 16.38
CA THR A 269 -2.52 3.17 15.24
C THR A 269 -1.80 4.41 15.78
N LEU A 270 -0.47 4.37 15.78
CA LEU A 270 0.37 5.41 16.37
C LEU A 270 1.47 5.88 15.42
N PRO A 271 1.85 7.17 15.48
CA PRO A 271 2.85 7.76 14.58
C PRO A 271 4.25 7.17 14.71
N GLN A 272 4.66 6.80 15.94
CA GLN A 272 6.00 6.25 16.19
C GLN A 272 6.19 4.90 15.50
N GLU A 273 5.18 4.03 15.59
CA GLU A 273 5.18 2.73 14.92
C GLU A 273 5.10 2.89 13.40
N TYR A 274 4.36 3.91 12.92
CA TYR A 274 4.36 4.24 11.49
C TYR A 274 5.75 4.66 11.00
N GLY A 275 6.49 5.41 11.81
CA GLY A 275 7.87 5.80 11.52
C GLY A 275 8.83 4.64 11.33
N MET A 276 8.54 3.46 11.88
CA MET A 276 9.36 2.24 11.69
C MET A 276 9.25 1.62 10.29
N LEU A 277 8.38 2.14 9.43
CA LEU A 277 8.27 1.74 8.03
C LEU A 277 9.36 2.35 7.14
N PHE A 278 10.07 3.36 7.62
CA PHE A 278 11.09 4.15 6.92
C PHE A 278 12.48 3.93 7.52
#